data_261dc75eba519e18be05acc02ddd23c5
#
_entry.id   261dc75eba519e18be05acc02ddd23c5
#
_cell.length_a   1.000
_cell.length_b   1.000
_cell.length_c   1.000
_cell.angle_alpha   90.00
_cell.angle_beta   90.00
_cell.angle_gamma   90.00
#
_symmetry.space_group_name_H-M   'P 1'
#
loop_
_entity.id
_entity.type
_entity.pdbx_description
1 polymer ?
#
loop_
_entity_poly.entity_id
_entity_poly.type
_entity_poly.pdbx_seq_one_letter_code
_entity_poly.pdbx_strand_id
1 'polypeptide(L)'
;MTLFVRAVAALSLMLVVSGCAGTLRRPDIADVQRNAGHYSDRTVTLDGTVTSSWGIPLVPFKLYKVDDGTGEMTVLSRGGNRTPVKGSHVKVKGVVRDVAIFNGMPLGLHLEERDLDIRRN
;
A
#
# COMPACT_ATOMS: atom_id res chain seq x y z
N MET A 1 -33.54 37.14 -21.30
CA MET A 1 -32.09 37.24 -21.07
C MET A 1 -31.62 36.78 -19.71
N THR A 2 -32.42 36.93 -18.65
CA THR A 2 -32.06 36.44 -17.31
C THR A 2 -32.11 34.91 -17.15
N LEU A 3 -32.81 34.16 -18.02
CA LEU A 3 -32.90 32.70 -17.99
C LEU A 3 -31.65 32.02 -18.54
N PHE A 4 -30.92 32.64 -19.46
CA PHE A 4 -29.70 32.09 -20.02
C PHE A 4 -28.53 32.14 -19.05
N VAL A 5 -28.45 33.17 -18.23
CA VAL A 5 -27.39 33.32 -17.23
C VAL A 5 -27.55 32.32 -16.09
N ARG A 6 -28.78 31.96 -15.76
CA ARG A 6 -29.06 30.95 -14.72
C ARG A 6 -28.76 29.52 -15.16
N ALA A 7 -28.93 29.23 -16.44
CA ALA A 7 -28.62 27.90 -16.99
C ALA A 7 -27.11 27.67 -17.09
N VAL A 8 -26.33 28.67 -17.38
CA VAL A 8 -24.86 28.57 -17.46
C VAL A 8 -24.23 28.42 -16.09
N ALA A 9 -24.79 29.09 -15.07
CA ALA A 9 -24.28 28.96 -13.70
C ALA A 9 -24.56 27.57 -13.10
N ALA A 10 -25.64 26.90 -13.46
CA ALA A 10 -25.96 25.56 -12.99
C ALA A 10 -25.09 24.49 -13.65
N LEU A 11 -24.65 24.71 -14.89
CA LEU A 11 -23.80 23.75 -15.61
C LEU A 11 -22.36 23.76 -15.12
N SER A 12 -21.86 24.91 -14.62
CA SER A 12 -20.49 25.00 -14.12
C SER A 12 -20.31 24.37 -12.74
N LEU A 13 -21.37 24.18 -11.97
CA LEU A 13 -21.29 23.57 -10.65
C LEU A 13 -21.17 22.04 -10.70
N MET A 14 -21.64 21.41 -11.77
CA MET A 14 -21.57 19.94 -11.90
C MET A 14 -20.19 19.41 -12.30
N LEU A 15 -19.33 20.22 -12.86
CA LEU A 15 -17.99 19.81 -13.31
C LEU A 15 -16.97 19.68 -12.18
N VAL A 16 -17.24 20.27 -11.01
CA VAL A 16 -16.29 20.25 -9.88
C VAL A 16 -16.39 18.94 -9.07
N VAL A 17 -17.53 18.23 -9.14
CA VAL A 17 -17.76 17.02 -8.34
C VAL A 17 -17.08 15.78 -8.92
N SER A 18 -16.80 15.73 -10.21
CA SER A 18 -16.19 14.57 -10.86
C SER A 18 -14.67 14.48 -10.70
N GLY A 19 -14.00 15.55 -10.26
CA GLY A 19 -12.55 15.55 -10.08
C GLY A 19 -12.05 14.93 -8.78
N CYS A 20 -12.90 14.79 -7.76
CA CYS A 20 -12.49 14.31 -6.44
C CYS A 20 -12.57 12.78 -6.29
N ALA A 21 -13.27 12.08 -7.16
CA ALA A 21 -13.49 10.64 -7.03
C ALA A 21 -12.26 9.80 -7.40
N GLY A 22 -11.29 10.35 -8.16
CA GLY A 22 -10.09 9.64 -8.62
C GLY A 22 -8.92 9.62 -7.62
N THR A 23 -8.96 10.44 -6.56
CA THR A 23 -7.83 10.61 -5.64
C THR A 23 -7.88 9.68 -4.43
N LEU A 24 -8.96 8.92 -4.23
CA LEU A 24 -9.15 8.07 -3.05
C LEU A 24 -8.88 6.58 -3.31
N ARG A 25 -8.41 6.23 -4.50
CA ARG A 25 -8.08 4.84 -4.81
C ARG A 25 -6.77 4.44 -4.18
N ARG A 26 -6.82 3.39 -3.37
CA ARG A 26 -5.62 2.73 -2.89
C ARG A 26 -5.02 1.91 -4.04
N PRO A 27 -3.69 2.00 -4.25
CA PRO A 27 -3.07 1.15 -5.25
C PRO A 27 -3.13 -0.31 -4.80
N ASP A 28 -3.27 -1.22 -5.74
CA ASP A 28 -3.05 -2.63 -5.47
C ASP A 28 -1.56 -2.98 -5.64
N ILE A 29 -1.20 -4.19 -5.22
CA ILE A 29 0.20 -4.64 -5.27
C ILE A 29 0.70 -4.65 -6.72
N ALA A 30 -0.12 -5.09 -7.66
CA ALA A 30 0.28 -5.10 -9.07
C ALA A 30 0.56 -3.70 -9.60
N ASP A 31 -0.20 -2.69 -9.18
CA ASP A 31 0.04 -1.29 -9.55
C ASP A 31 1.39 -0.81 -9.03
N VAL A 32 1.70 -1.10 -7.76
CA VAL A 32 2.98 -0.74 -7.16
C VAL A 32 4.13 -1.40 -7.89
N GLN A 33 3.99 -2.67 -8.25
CA GLN A 33 5.03 -3.43 -8.96
C GLN A 33 5.25 -2.93 -10.38
N ARG A 34 4.18 -2.57 -11.09
CA ARG A 34 4.28 -2.04 -12.45
C ARG A 34 4.80 -0.62 -12.51
N ASN A 35 4.57 0.16 -11.47
CA ASN A 35 4.93 1.57 -11.40
C ASN A 35 5.84 1.85 -10.19
N ALA A 36 6.82 0.99 -9.96
CA ALA A 36 7.70 1.07 -8.80
C ALA A 36 8.36 2.44 -8.65
N GLY A 37 8.78 3.05 -9.74
CA GLY A 37 9.38 4.39 -9.71
C GLY A 37 8.41 5.47 -9.26
N HIS A 38 7.14 5.34 -9.60
CA HIS A 38 6.11 6.30 -9.19
C HIS A 38 5.82 6.19 -7.68
N TYR A 39 5.81 4.97 -7.14
CA TYR A 39 5.48 4.73 -5.74
C TYR A 39 6.70 4.74 -4.81
N SER A 40 7.91 4.73 -5.35
CA SER A 40 9.14 4.73 -4.56
C SER A 40 9.14 5.91 -3.57
N ASP A 41 9.47 5.62 -2.31
CA ASP A 41 9.48 6.57 -1.19
C ASP A 41 8.11 7.15 -0.83
N ARG A 42 7.04 6.60 -1.38
CA ARG A 42 5.67 7.00 -1.05
C ARG A 42 5.02 6.04 -0.06
N THR A 43 4.14 6.58 0.76
CA THR A 43 3.34 5.78 1.69
C THR A 43 2.12 5.22 0.97
N VAL A 44 1.93 3.92 1.08
CA VAL A 44 0.76 3.23 0.53
C VAL A 44 0.14 2.33 1.59
N THR A 45 -1.11 1.94 1.39
CA THR A 45 -1.79 0.96 2.23
C THR A 45 -2.15 -0.24 1.37
N LEU A 46 -1.71 -1.42 1.81
CA LEU A 46 -2.01 -2.69 1.16
C LEU A 46 -2.95 -3.52 2.04
N ASP A 47 -3.86 -4.25 1.42
CA ASP A 47 -4.83 -5.10 2.10
C ASP A 47 -4.78 -6.48 1.46
N GLY A 48 -4.49 -7.51 2.24
CA GLY A 48 -4.36 -8.86 1.68
C GLY A 48 -4.11 -9.93 2.74
N THR A 49 -3.71 -11.09 2.26
CA THR A 49 -3.47 -12.27 3.08
C THR A 49 -1.97 -12.56 3.16
N VAL A 50 -1.50 -12.89 4.34
CA VAL A 50 -0.09 -13.27 4.54
C VAL A 50 0.14 -14.67 3.97
N THR A 51 1.05 -14.76 3.01
CA THR A 51 1.40 -16.03 2.35
C THR A 51 2.62 -16.69 2.95
N SER A 52 3.54 -15.91 3.52
CA SER A 52 4.68 -16.42 4.26
C SER A 52 5.13 -15.41 5.31
N SER A 53 5.74 -15.93 6.37
CA SER A 53 6.23 -15.10 7.46
C SER A 53 7.48 -15.77 8.03
N TRP A 54 8.55 -14.99 8.18
CA TRP A 54 9.78 -15.52 8.78
C TRP A 54 10.52 -14.44 9.55
N GLY A 55 11.10 -14.85 10.67
CA GLY A 55 11.99 -14.00 11.47
C GLY A 55 13.44 -14.32 11.13
N ILE A 56 14.29 -13.35 11.27
CA ILE A 56 15.74 -13.51 11.12
C ILE A 56 16.34 -13.59 12.51
N PRO A 57 17.04 -14.68 12.86
CA PRO A 57 17.65 -14.84 14.18
C PRO A 57 18.64 -13.69 14.48
N LEU A 58 18.66 -13.21 15.71
CA LEU A 58 19.59 -12.21 16.24
C LEU A 58 19.42 -10.77 15.66
N VAL A 59 18.38 -10.54 14.84
CA VAL A 59 18.09 -9.20 14.33
C VAL A 59 16.64 -8.84 14.65
N PRO A 60 16.35 -7.57 15.00
CA PRO A 60 14.98 -7.15 15.34
C PRO A 60 14.08 -6.93 14.12
N PHE A 61 14.42 -7.53 13.00
CA PHE A 61 13.67 -7.38 11.75
C PHE A 61 12.92 -8.66 11.42
N LYS A 62 11.73 -8.51 10.87
CA LYS A 62 10.89 -9.60 10.42
C LYS A 62 10.42 -9.33 9.02
N LEU A 63 10.33 -10.37 8.23
CA LEU A 63 9.84 -10.31 6.86
C LEU A 63 8.58 -11.15 6.74
N TYR A 64 7.62 -10.64 6.02
CA TYR A 64 6.45 -11.40 5.62
C TYR A 64 5.98 -10.98 4.23
N LYS A 65 5.22 -11.83 3.58
CA LYS A 65 4.68 -11.55 2.25
C LYS A 65 3.17 -11.44 2.32
N VAL A 66 2.64 -10.46 1.61
CA VAL A 66 1.20 -10.19 1.52
C VAL A 66 0.76 -10.33 0.07
N ASP A 67 -0.33 -11.05 -0.15
CA ASP A 67 -0.97 -11.23 -1.45
C ASP A 67 -2.36 -10.63 -1.40
N ASP A 68 -2.67 -9.71 -2.30
CA ASP A 68 -3.97 -9.06 -2.40
C ASP A 68 -4.82 -9.60 -3.58
N GLY A 69 -4.39 -10.69 -4.21
CA GLY A 69 -5.02 -11.24 -5.39
C GLY A 69 -4.49 -10.67 -6.70
N THR A 70 -3.78 -9.55 -6.68
CA THR A 70 -3.17 -8.93 -7.88
C THR A 70 -1.67 -9.18 -7.95
N GLY A 71 -1.04 -9.46 -6.84
CA GLY A 71 0.40 -9.71 -6.72
C GLY A 71 0.79 -9.94 -5.29
N GLU A 72 2.07 -10.19 -5.06
CA GLU A 72 2.65 -10.46 -3.76
C GLU A 72 3.74 -9.43 -3.44
N MET A 73 3.70 -8.88 -2.26
CA MET A 73 4.66 -7.86 -1.81
C MET A 73 5.35 -8.32 -0.55
N THR A 74 6.68 -8.19 -0.52
CA THR A 74 7.47 -8.41 0.69
C THR A 74 7.35 -7.18 1.59
N VAL A 75 7.09 -7.41 2.87
CA VAL A 75 6.99 -6.37 3.89
C VAL A 75 8.11 -6.56 4.89
N LEU A 76 8.84 -5.49 5.15
CA LEU A 76 9.88 -5.44 6.18
C LEU A 76 9.32 -4.76 7.42
N SER A 77 9.27 -5.50 8.53
CA SER A 77 8.83 -4.99 9.82
C SER A 77 10.03 -4.74 10.71
N ARG A 78 10.15 -3.53 11.22
CA ARG A 78 11.18 -3.14 12.19
C ARG A 78 10.54 -2.95 13.56
N GLY A 79 11.08 -3.62 14.53
CA GLY A 79 10.66 -3.46 15.92
C GLY A 79 9.85 -4.63 16.44
N GLY A 80 9.68 -4.70 17.76
CA GLY A 80 9.17 -5.85 18.49
C GLY A 80 7.68 -6.12 18.42
N ASN A 81 6.99 -5.61 17.42
CA ASN A 81 5.56 -5.80 17.27
C ASN A 81 5.24 -7.16 16.65
N ARG A 82 3.97 -7.51 16.72
CA ARG A 82 3.47 -8.78 16.22
C ARG A 82 3.83 -9.00 14.77
N THR A 83 4.38 -10.18 14.46
CA THR A 83 4.48 -10.65 13.10
C THR A 83 3.20 -11.41 12.76
N PRO A 84 2.51 -11.07 11.70
CA PRO A 84 1.34 -11.83 11.31
C PRO A 84 1.73 -13.23 10.86
N VAL A 85 0.91 -14.21 11.20
CA VAL A 85 1.14 -15.58 10.78
C VAL A 85 0.56 -15.82 9.39
N LYS A 86 1.07 -16.82 8.70
CA LYS A 86 0.54 -17.27 7.41
C LYS A 86 -0.97 -17.49 7.49
N GLY A 87 -1.71 -16.96 6.54
CA GLY A 87 -3.17 -17.05 6.48
C GLY A 87 -3.90 -15.87 7.12
N SER A 88 -3.19 -15.02 7.85
CA SER A 88 -3.81 -13.82 8.45
C SER A 88 -4.21 -12.83 7.37
N HIS A 89 -5.35 -12.18 7.58
CA HIS A 89 -5.75 -11.05 6.76
C HIS A 89 -5.21 -9.77 7.40
N VAL A 90 -4.49 -8.98 6.62
CA VAL A 90 -3.78 -7.81 7.15
C VAL A 90 -4.03 -6.57 6.29
N LYS A 91 -3.98 -5.44 6.95
CA LYS A 91 -3.94 -4.12 6.32
C LYS A 91 -2.63 -3.46 6.76
N VAL A 92 -1.76 -3.21 5.81
CA VAL A 92 -0.41 -2.71 6.06
C VAL A 92 -0.24 -1.34 5.44
N LYS A 93 0.13 -0.37 6.27
CA LYS A 93 0.53 0.95 5.80
C LYS A 93 2.05 1.04 5.88
N GLY A 94 2.68 1.42 4.81
CA GLY A 94 4.13 1.52 4.79
C GLY A 94 4.66 2.34 3.65
N VAL A 95 5.98 2.48 3.61
CA VAL A 95 6.70 3.23 2.57
C VAL A 95 7.28 2.24 1.57
N VAL A 96 7.04 2.49 0.29
CA VAL A 96 7.59 1.67 -0.79
C VAL A 96 9.08 1.97 -0.93
N ARG A 97 9.90 0.93 -0.86
CA ARG A 97 11.34 1.01 -1.09
C ARG A 97 11.73 0.09 -2.24
N ASP A 98 12.57 0.56 -3.11
CA ASP A 98 12.95 -0.19 -4.30
C ASP A 98 14.22 -1.02 -4.09
N VAL A 99 15.17 -0.51 -3.31
CA VAL A 99 16.40 -1.23 -3.01
C VAL A 99 16.77 -1.04 -1.55
N ALA A 100 17.09 -2.14 -0.88
CA ALA A 100 17.74 -2.14 0.41
C ALA A 100 18.71 -3.31 0.46
N ILE A 101 19.83 -3.13 1.13
CA ILE A 101 20.73 -4.22 1.45
C ILE A 101 20.43 -4.64 2.87
N PHE A 102 19.98 -5.87 3.03
CA PHE A 102 19.61 -6.41 4.31
C PHE A 102 20.47 -7.65 4.60
N ASN A 103 21.29 -7.56 5.65
CA ASN A 103 22.16 -8.66 6.05
C ASN A 103 23.08 -9.16 4.91
N GLY A 104 23.57 -8.25 4.07
CA GLY A 104 24.41 -8.58 2.92
C GLY A 104 23.64 -9.04 1.68
N MET A 105 22.31 -9.18 1.77
CA MET A 105 21.48 -9.58 0.64
C MET A 105 20.66 -8.41 0.10
N PRO A 106 20.62 -8.22 -1.23
CA PRO A 106 19.79 -7.18 -1.79
C PRO A 106 18.31 -7.56 -1.63
N LEU A 107 17.56 -6.69 -1.00
CA LEU A 107 16.10 -6.79 -0.94
C LEU A 107 15.55 -5.84 -2.01
N GLY A 108 14.91 -6.37 -3.04
CA GLY A 108 14.34 -5.58 -4.12
C GLY A 108 13.15 -4.74 -3.64
N LEU A 109 12.16 -4.60 -4.49
CA LEU A 109 10.95 -3.84 -4.16
C LEU A 109 10.26 -4.45 -2.94
N HIS A 110 10.07 -3.64 -1.91
CA HIS A 110 9.42 -4.06 -0.67
C HIS A 110 8.70 -2.89 -0.01
N LEU A 111 7.85 -3.21 0.94
CA LEU A 111 7.16 -2.23 1.76
C LEU A 111 7.82 -2.18 3.14
N GLU A 112 8.24 -1.00 3.57
CA GLU A 112 8.72 -0.79 4.93
C GLU A 112 7.53 -0.44 5.82
N GLU A 113 7.17 -1.36 6.71
CA GLU A 113 5.99 -1.25 7.55
C GLU A 113 6.03 -0.03 8.47
N ARG A 114 4.93 0.73 8.50
CA ARG A 114 4.72 1.82 9.43
C ARG A 114 3.59 1.50 10.41
N ASP A 115 2.55 0.82 9.92
CA ASP A 115 1.39 0.45 10.72
C ASP A 115 0.82 -0.87 10.19
N LEU A 116 0.43 -1.74 11.10
CA LEU A 116 -0.10 -3.06 10.77
C LEU A 116 -1.38 -3.30 11.54
N ASP A 117 -2.43 -3.63 10.82
CA ASP A 117 -3.70 -4.07 11.38
C ASP A 117 -3.94 -5.52 10.96
N ILE A 118 -4.01 -6.41 11.93
CA ILE A 118 -4.27 -7.84 11.70
C ILE A 118 -5.73 -8.10 12.00
N ARG A 119 -6.46 -8.56 10.98
CA ARG A 119 -7.85 -8.98 11.14
C ARG A 119 -7.88 -10.46 11.46
N ARG A 120 -8.53 -10.79 12.57
CA ARG A 120 -8.83 -12.19 12.91
C ARG A 120 -10.18 -12.55 12.31
N ASN A 121 -10.20 -13.62 11.58
CA ASN A 121 -11.46 -14.23 11.17
C ASN A 121 -12.06 -15.04 12.31
#